data_abc3e7f2b7ce3d789489a3d4b5a1392e
#
_entry.id   abc3e7f2b7ce3d789489a3d4b5a1392e
#
_cell.length_a   1.000
_cell.length_b   1.000
_cell.length_c   1.000
_cell.angle_alpha   90.00
_cell.angle_beta   90.00
_cell.angle_gamma   90.00
#
_symmetry.space_group_name_H-M   'P 1'
#
loop_
_entity.id
_entity.type
_entity.pdbx_description
1 polymer ?
#
loop_
_entity_poly.entity_id
_entity_poly.type
_entity_poly.pdbx_seq_one_letter_code
_entity_poly.pdbx_strand_id
1 'polypeptide(L)'
;MEFLSRHVTRSRHERAGRAAATGLATVGRMRIALINSGLGLLAAAAELRRQSPGVELILAMDPDGMPWGSRTPDDIAHRSLACAHAAAAYDPDALVFACNTGSVHALDALRAEFEPRIPVVGTVPAIKPAAAGGHPIAIWATAATTGSAYQRALIAQFAAAVAVTEVPCPGLADAINAGDEEATATAVAIAAARTPAQVSAVVLGCTEYELAAPAIAVARPGVSLHGSARAVAAQALRRVVNGGADYGKGQGRPQADHGQPESGPAGPAGPAGPALRVLLSGRPGDLPPAALRYREGRFLARRPDRAPAGTGPGAGSSSIPA
;
A
#
# COMPACT_ATOMS: atom_id res chain seq x y z
N MET A 1 -42.31 52.42 21.38
CA MET A 1 -41.62 51.19 21.78
C MET A 1 -41.28 50.34 20.56
N GLU A 2 -40.59 50.91 19.56
CA GLU A 2 -40.36 50.23 18.27
C GLU A 2 -38.91 50.40 17.72
N PHE A 3 -37.99 50.81 18.58
CA PHE A 3 -36.60 51.14 18.15
C PHE A 3 -35.51 50.17 18.66
N LEU A 4 -35.86 49.11 19.43
CA LEU A 4 -34.90 48.18 19.99
C LEU A 4 -34.86 46.77 19.34
N SER A 5 -35.74 46.52 18.33
CA SER A 5 -35.82 45.18 17.71
C SER A 5 -34.97 44.98 16.44
N ARG A 6 -34.37 46.05 15.89
CA ARG A 6 -33.62 45.97 14.61
C ARG A 6 -32.10 45.81 14.73
N HIS A 7 -31.54 45.90 15.93
CA HIS A 7 -30.07 45.77 16.15
C HIS A 7 -29.61 44.36 16.59
N VAL A 8 -30.54 43.51 17.03
CA VAL A 8 -30.16 42.14 17.51
C VAL A 8 -30.14 41.09 16.40
N THR A 9 -30.89 41.33 15.31
CA THR A 9 -30.96 40.37 14.19
C THR A 9 -29.80 40.50 13.22
N ARG A 10 -29.13 41.64 13.15
CA ARG A 10 -27.99 41.84 12.22
C ARG A 10 -26.67 41.17 12.72
N SER A 11 -26.49 41.06 14.04
CA SER A 11 -25.29 40.49 14.63
C SER A 11 -25.26 38.94 14.59
N ARG A 12 -26.43 38.30 14.43
CA ARG A 12 -26.49 36.82 14.31
C ARG A 12 -26.17 36.31 12.91
N HIS A 13 -26.50 37.04 11.86
CA HIS A 13 -26.18 36.64 10.48
C HIS A 13 -24.72 36.88 10.11
N GLU A 14 -24.08 37.90 10.66
CA GLU A 14 -22.65 38.17 10.45
C GLU A 14 -21.75 37.18 11.22
N ARG A 15 -22.20 36.65 12.35
CA ARG A 15 -21.47 35.57 13.08
C ARG A 15 -21.65 34.20 12.43
N ALA A 16 -22.75 33.92 11.78
CA ALA A 16 -22.97 32.68 11.03
C ALA A 16 -22.15 32.64 9.74
N GLY A 17 -21.93 33.77 9.07
CA GLY A 17 -21.11 33.86 7.86
C GLY A 17 -19.61 33.74 8.08
N ARG A 18 -19.10 34.04 9.30
CA ARG A 18 -17.68 33.89 9.65
C ARG A 18 -17.32 32.49 10.16
N ALA A 19 -18.26 31.71 10.68
CA ALA A 19 -18.05 30.34 11.09
C ALA A 19 -17.98 29.35 9.92
N ALA A 20 -18.51 29.70 8.75
CA ALA A 20 -18.48 28.87 7.55
C ALA A 20 -17.17 29.00 6.73
N ALA A 21 -16.34 30.02 7.00
CA ALA A 21 -15.12 30.29 6.24
C ALA A 21 -13.82 29.75 6.92
N THR A 22 -13.92 29.15 8.13
CA THR A 22 -12.77 28.58 8.85
C THR A 22 -12.85 27.06 9.01
N GLY A 23 -13.76 26.42 8.31
CA GLY A 23 -13.95 24.96 8.30
C GLY A 23 -13.13 24.22 7.23
N LEU A 24 -12.02 24.76 6.71
CA LEU A 24 -10.95 23.90 6.21
C LEU A 24 -10.19 23.37 7.45
N ALA A 25 -10.80 22.38 8.11
CA ALA A 25 -10.03 21.47 8.92
C ALA A 25 -8.83 21.08 8.04
N THR A 26 -7.63 21.32 8.53
CA THR A 26 -6.39 20.77 7.99
C THR A 26 -6.66 19.28 7.86
N VAL A 27 -6.99 18.80 6.65
CA VAL A 27 -7.11 17.39 6.36
C VAL A 27 -5.71 16.86 6.65
N GLY A 28 -5.52 16.28 7.84
CA GLY A 28 -4.25 15.71 8.25
C GLY A 28 -3.79 14.82 7.11
N ARG A 29 -2.54 14.93 6.71
CA ARG A 29 -1.98 14.11 5.63
C ARG A 29 -2.22 12.64 5.99
N MET A 30 -3.01 11.94 5.16
CA MET A 30 -3.25 10.51 5.31
C MET A 30 -1.92 9.76 5.28
N ARG A 31 -1.69 8.90 6.26
CA ARG A 31 -0.48 8.10 6.40
C ARG A 31 -0.82 6.62 6.43
N ILE A 32 -0.25 5.83 5.54
CA ILE A 32 -0.50 4.38 5.45
C ILE A 32 0.82 3.65 5.55
N ALA A 33 0.88 2.68 6.46
CA ALA A 33 2.02 1.79 6.59
C ALA A 33 1.75 0.47 5.85
N LEU A 34 2.76 -0.01 5.10
CA LEU A 34 2.72 -1.30 4.44
C LEU A 34 3.82 -2.20 5.02
N ILE A 35 3.47 -3.46 5.25
CA ILE A 35 4.35 -4.45 5.90
C ILE A 35 4.51 -5.66 4.97
N ASN A 36 5.75 -6.10 4.76
CA ASN A 36 6.11 -7.30 4.01
C ASN A 36 7.50 -7.80 4.47
N SER A 37 7.87 -9.04 4.18
CA SER A 37 9.25 -9.50 4.36
C SER A 37 10.23 -8.82 3.40
N GLY A 38 9.81 -8.53 2.16
CA GLY A 38 10.65 -8.00 1.09
C GLY A 38 9.95 -6.94 0.24
N LEU A 39 10.26 -6.93 -1.07
CA LEU A 39 9.82 -5.91 -2.02
C LEU A 39 8.35 -6.03 -2.45
N GLY A 40 7.63 -7.09 -2.08
CA GLY A 40 6.23 -7.31 -2.49
C GLY A 40 5.25 -6.20 -2.11
N LEU A 41 5.59 -5.35 -1.13
CA LEU A 41 4.77 -4.20 -0.77
C LEU A 41 4.81 -3.06 -1.80
N LEU A 42 5.81 -3.02 -2.70
CA LEU A 42 6.02 -1.89 -3.62
C LEU A 42 4.86 -1.68 -4.59
N ALA A 43 4.26 -2.78 -5.08
CA ALA A 43 3.12 -2.69 -5.98
C ALA A 43 1.91 -2.01 -5.32
N ALA A 44 1.55 -2.44 -4.09
CA ALA A 44 0.46 -1.84 -3.32
C ALA A 44 0.77 -0.39 -2.90
N ALA A 45 2.02 -0.09 -2.53
CA ALA A 45 2.47 1.26 -2.20
C ALA A 45 2.36 2.22 -3.41
N ALA A 46 2.76 1.75 -4.60
CA ALA A 46 2.63 2.52 -5.83
C ALA A 46 1.15 2.75 -6.19
N GLU A 47 0.28 1.76 -6.00
CA GLU A 47 -1.17 1.91 -6.22
C GLU A 47 -1.80 2.89 -5.22
N LEU A 48 -1.42 2.86 -3.94
CA LEU A 48 -1.86 3.86 -2.94
C LEU A 48 -1.47 5.26 -3.38
N ARG A 49 -0.21 5.47 -3.81
CA ARG A 49 0.26 6.76 -4.29
C ARG A 49 -0.44 7.24 -5.57
N ARG A 50 -0.82 6.30 -6.49
CA ARG A 50 -1.60 6.64 -7.69
C ARG A 50 -3.04 7.02 -7.35
N GLN A 51 -3.69 6.27 -6.43
CA GLN A 51 -5.08 6.51 -6.03
C GLN A 51 -5.22 7.71 -5.08
N SER A 52 -4.18 8.03 -4.31
CA SER A 52 -4.11 9.17 -3.39
C SER A 52 -2.71 9.81 -3.43
N PRO A 53 -2.46 10.76 -4.36
CA PRO A 53 -1.13 11.34 -4.56
C PRO A 53 -0.52 12.00 -3.33
N GLY A 54 -1.36 12.49 -2.40
CA GLY A 54 -0.93 13.13 -1.14
C GLY A 54 -0.64 12.15 0.00
N VAL A 55 -0.85 10.84 -0.18
CA VAL A 55 -0.65 9.86 0.90
C VAL A 55 0.82 9.80 1.32
N GLU A 56 1.07 9.85 2.62
CA GLU A 56 2.37 9.53 3.21
C GLU A 56 2.47 8.03 3.39
N LEU A 57 3.60 7.45 2.98
CA LEU A 57 3.81 6.01 3.01
C LEU A 57 4.94 5.64 3.97
N ILE A 58 4.70 4.59 4.76
CA ILE A 58 5.70 3.92 5.58
C ILE A 58 5.84 2.51 5.03
N LEU A 59 7.03 2.18 4.51
CA LEU A 59 7.34 0.85 3.99
C LEU A 59 8.15 0.09 5.03
N ALA A 60 7.55 -0.88 5.69
CA ALA A 60 8.21 -1.72 6.69
C ALA A 60 8.52 -3.09 6.10
N MET A 61 9.79 -3.33 5.82
CA MET A 61 10.34 -4.57 5.30
C MET A 61 11.18 -5.28 6.37
N ASP A 62 11.29 -6.60 6.27
CA ASP A 62 12.09 -7.43 7.20
C ASP A 62 13.21 -8.19 6.46
N PRO A 63 14.26 -7.52 5.96
CA PRO A 63 15.36 -8.18 5.27
C PRO A 63 16.10 -9.18 6.16
N ASP A 64 16.18 -8.98 7.48
CA ASP A 64 16.83 -9.90 8.41
C ASP A 64 16.03 -11.21 8.59
N GLY A 65 14.72 -11.17 8.31
CA GLY A 65 13.81 -12.30 8.40
C GLY A 65 13.35 -12.90 7.07
N MET A 66 13.70 -12.29 5.96
CA MET A 66 13.32 -12.75 4.62
C MET A 66 14.04 -14.04 4.22
N PRO A 67 13.37 -14.99 3.52
CA PRO A 67 11.95 -14.99 3.16
C PRO A 67 11.05 -15.54 4.28
N TRP A 68 9.86 -14.97 4.48
CA TRP A 68 8.92 -15.49 5.48
C TRP A 68 8.30 -16.85 5.10
N GLY A 69 8.27 -17.19 3.81
CA GLY A 69 7.65 -18.44 3.32
C GLY A 69 8.29 -19.74 3.83
N SER A 70 9.55 -19.70 4.30
CA SER A 70 10.26 -20.86 4.87
C SER A 70 10.21 -20.92 6.39
N ARG A 71 9.54 -19.97 7.06
CA ARG A 71 9.49 -19.83 8.51
C ARG A 71 8.27 -20.48 9.12
N THR A 72 8.34 -20.75 10.44
CA THR A 72 7.18 -21.23 11.19
C THR A 72 6.10 -20.15 11.30
N PRO A 73 4.81 -20.51 11.46
CA PRO A 73 3.72 -19.54 11.69
C PRO A 73 4.01 -18.59 12.84
N ASP A 74 4.53 -19.09 13.96
CA ASP A 74 4.83 -18.28 15.15
C ASP A 74 5.96 -17.26 14.89
N ASP A 75 7.02 -17.66 14.15
CA ASP A 75 8.10 -16.73 13.79
C ASP A 75 7.58 -15.65 12.81
N ILE A 76 6.73 -16.02 11.85
CA ILE A 76 6.08 -15.07 10.95
C ILE A 76 5.23 -14.07 11.75
N ALA A 77 4.41 -14.54 12.68
CA ALA A 77 3.59 -13.68 13.50
C ALA A 77 4.43 -12.72 14.36
N HIS A 78 5.46 -13.23 15.02
CA HIS A 78 6.39 -12.42 15.83
C HIS A 78 7.07 -11.33 15.00
N ARG A 79 7.64 -11.66 13.84
CA ARG A 79 8.31 -10.71 12.94
C ARG A 79 7.35 -9.68 12.37
N SER A 80 6.16 -10.13 11.99
CA SER A 80 5.11 -9.24 11.47
C SER A 80 4.68 -8.22 12.51
N LEU A 81 4.48 -8.63 13.77
CA LEU A 81 4.16 -7.74 14.88
C LEU A 81 5.31 -6.75 15.14
N ALA A 82 6.56 -7.19 15.12
CA ALA A 82 7.72 -6.32 15.30
C ALA A 82 7.78 -5.23 14.21
N CYS A 83 7.58 -5.58 12.94
CA CYS A 83 7.50 -4.63 11.83
C CYS A 83 6.32 -3.67 11.98
N ALA A 84 5.16 -4.19 12.41
CA ALA A 84 3.95 -3.39 12.61
C ALA A 84 4.10 -2.39 13.74
N HIS A 85 4.68 -2.79 14.88
CA HIS A 85 4.97 -1.88 16.00
C HIS A 85 5.94 -0.76 15.59
N ALA A 86 7.02 -1.10 14.87
CA ALA A 86 7.95 -0.11 14.35
C ALA A 86 7.27 0.90 13.40
N ALA A 87 6.35 0.43 12.56
CA ALA A 87 5.57 1.29 11.68
C ALA A 87 4.52 2.12 12.43
N ALA A 88 3.87 1.53 13.45
CA ALA A 88 2.86 2.19 14.27
C ALA A 88 3.41 3.38 15.08
N ALA A 89 4.72 3.38 15.40
CA ALA A 89 5.38 4.51 16.04
C ALA A 89 5.33 5.83 15.23
N TYR A 90 4.94 5.76 13.96
CA TYR A 90 4.75 6.92 13.08
C TYR A 90 3.28 7.30 12.87
N ASP A 91 2.37 6.84 13.73
CA ASP A 91 0.94 7.16 13.73
C ASP A 91 0.26 6.97 12.35
N PRO A 92 0.31 5.78 11.73
CA PRO A 92 -0.39 5.55 10.48
C PRO A 92 -1.92 5.47 10.70
N ASP A 93 -2.68 5.94 9.72
CA ASP A 93 -4.14 5.85 9.69
C ASP A 93 -4.64 4.44 9.32
N ALA A 94 -3.77 3.60 8.74
CA ALA A 94 -4.02 2.17 8.50
C ALA A 94 -2.70 1.40 8.37
N LEU A 95 -2.75 0.10 8.70
CA LEU A 95 -1.72 -0.89 8.41
C LEU A 95 -2.19 -1.77 7.25
N VAL A 96 -1.35 -1.91 6.22
CA VAL A 96 -1.57 -2.82 5.09
C VAL A 96 -0.57 -3.95 5.18
N PHE A 97 -1.07 -5.16 5.40
CA PHE A 97 -0.24 -6.35 5.40
C PHE A 97 -0.12 -6.88 3.96
N ALA A 98 0.86 -6.35 3.22
CA ALA A 98 1.04 -6.57 1.79
C ALA A 98 1.84 -7.85 1.50
N CYS A 99 1.49 -8.95 2.16
CA CYS A 99 2.13 -10.27 2.04
C CYS A 99 1.06 -11.36 2.13
N ASN A 100 0.97 -12.25 1.13
CA ASN A 100 0.03 -13.37 1.16
C ASN A 100 0.37 -14.36 2.27
N THR A 101 1.63 -14.81 2.35
CA THR A 101 2.09 -15.72 3.42
C THR A 101 1.85 -15.12 4.80
N GLY A 102 2.23 -13.86 4.98
CA GLY A 102 2.00 -13.18 6.25
C GLY A 102 0.51 -13.06 6.59
N SER A 103 -0.35 -12.75 5.62
CA SER A 103 -1.79 -12.63 5.86
C SER A 103 -2.43 -13.95 6.34
N VAL A 104 -1.87 -15.10 5.93
CA VAL A 104 -2.33 -16.41 6.43
C VAL A 104 -2.01 -16.62 7.90
N HIS A 105 -0.82 -16.21 8.33
CA HIS A 105 -0.27 -16.63 9.63
C HIS A 105 -0.31 -15.54 10.71
N ALA A 106 -0.37 -14.26 10.32
CA ALA A 106 -0.22 -13.16 11.27
C ALA A 106 -1.36 -12.14 11.24
N LEU A 107 -2.29 -12.20 10.28
CA LEU A 107 -3.31 -11.15 10.13
C LEU A 107 -4.22 -11.03 11.36
N ASP A 108 -4.62 -12.16 11.95
CA ASP A 108 -5.49 -12.15 13.14
C ASP A 108 -4.74 -11.59 14.36
N ALA A 109 -3.47 -11.92 14.53
CA ALA A 109 -2.63 -11.35 15.59
C ALA A 109 -2.45 -9.83 15.41
N LEU A 110 -2.21 -9.36 14.19
CA LEU A 110 -2.14 -7.93 13.88
C LEU A 110 -3.45 -7.20 14.16
N ARG A 111 -4.59 -7.81 13.82
CA ARG A 111 -5.90 -7.23 14.12
C ARG A 111 -6.16 -7.16 15.62
N ALA A 112 -5.87 -8.22 16.34
CA ALA A 112 -6.02 -8.26 17.79
C ALA A 112 -5.18 -7.17 18.50
N GLU A 113 -3.99 -6.87 17.97
CA GLU A 113 -3.08 -5.87 18.54
C GLU A 113 -3.48 -4.42 18.20
N PHE A 114 -3.88 -4.17 16.95
CA PHE A 114 -4.03 -2.79 16.45
C PHE A 114 -5.46 -2.31 16.28
N GLU A 115 -6.44 -3.20 15.98
CA GLU A 115 -7.84 -2.80 15.83
C GLU A 115 -8.55 -2.64 17.20
N PRO A 116 -9.52 -1.74 17.34
CA PRO A 116 -10.04 -0.83 16.31
C PRO A 116 -9.21 0.44 16.10
N ARG A 117 -8.17 0.68 16.90
CA ARG A 117 -7.37 1.92 16.91
C ARG A 117 -6.75 2.24 15.55
N ILE A 118 -6.13 1.23 14.93
CA ILE A 118 -5.54 1.33 13.58
C ILE A 118 -6.11 0.18 12.75
N PRO A 119 -6.92 0.45 11.70
CA PRO A 119 -7.47 -0.59 10.86
C PRO A 119 -6.38 -1.38 10.13
N VAL A 120 -6.51 -2.71 10.12
CA VAL A 120 -5.57 -3.63 9.48
C VAL A 120 -6.18 -4.24 8.23
N VAL A 121 -5.50 -4.10 7.09
CA VAL A 121 -5.89 -4.63 5.79
C VAL A 121 -4.93 -5.73 5.37
N GLY A 122 -5.42 -6.95 5.23
CA GLY A 122 -4.65 -8.09 4.71
C GLY A 122 -4.68 -8.18 3.18
N THR A 123 -3.84 -9.05 2.65
CA THR A 123 -3.77 -9.35 1.22
C THR A 123 -4.28 -10.76 0.95
N VAL A 124 -5.09 -10.89 -0.09
CA VAL A 124 -5.59 -12.18 -0.59
C VAL A 124 -5.32 -12.26 -2.09
N PRO A 125 -4.85 -13.40 -2.60
CA PRO A 125 -4.67 -13.60 -4.04
C PRO A 125 -5.93 -13.29 -4.83
N ALA A 126 -5.79 -12.69 -6.01
CA ALA A 126 -6.90 -12.21 -6.84
C ALA A 126 -7.62 -13.35 -7.62
N ILE A 127 -7.93 -14.46 -6.94
CA ILE A 127 -8.55 -15.66 -7.54
C ILE A 127 -9.97 -15.34 -8.02
N LYS A 128 -10.77 -14.66 -7.18
CA LYS A 128 -12.16 -14.33 -7.53
C LYS A 128 -12.30 -13.56 -8.85
N PRO A 129 -11.60 -12.44 -9.09
CA PRO A 129 -11.68 -11.73 -10.36
C PRO A 129 -11.10 -12.53 -11.53
N ALA A 130 -10.07 -13.38 -11.32
CA ALA A 130 -9.53 -14.22 -12.38
C ALA A 130 -10.52 -15.29 -12.83
N ALA A 131 -11.26 -15.90 -11.90
CA ALA A 131 -12.26 -16.94 -12.18
C ALA A 131 -13.58 -16.39 -12.76
N ALA A 132 -13.83 -15.08 -12.69
CA ALA A 132 -15.11 -14.47 -13.09
C ALA A 132 -15.44 -14.67 -14.59
N GLY A 133 -14.42 -14.87 -15.43
CA GLY A 133 -14.59 -15.15 -16.86
C GLY A 133 -15.06 -16.58 -17.19
N GLY A 134 -15.12 -17.50 -16.22
CA GLY A 134 -15.53 -18.89 -16.42
C GLY A 134 -14.52 -19.75 -17.22
N HIS A 135 -13.32 -19.24 -17.50
CA HIS A 135 -12.28 -19.92 -18.24
C HIS A 135 -11.20 -20.52 -17.30
N PRO A 136 -10.41 -21.51 -17.77
CA PRO A 136 -9.30 -22.05 -16.99
C PRO A 136 -8.31 -20.97 -16.56
N ILE A 137 -7.87 -21.04 -15.30
CA ILE A 137 -6.90 -20.10 -14.73
C ILE A 137 -5.68 -20.86 -14.18
N ALA A 138 -4.55 -20.17 -14.05
CA ALA A 138 -3.41 -20.65 -13.27
C ALA A 138 -3.15 -19.76 -12.06
N ILE A 139 -2.67 -20.35 -10.97
CA ILE A 139 -2.20 -19.61 -9.79
C ILE A 139 -0.70 -19.85 -9.68
N TRP A 140 0.08 -18.81 -9.91
CA TRP A 140 1.52 -18.82 -9.68
C TRP A 140 1.79 -18.46 -8.22
N ALA A 141 2.38 -19.35 -7.47
CA ALA A 141 2.64 -19.15 -6.06
C ALA A 141 4.03 -19.68 -5.65
N THR A 142 4.48 -19.31 -4.45
CA THR A 142 5.69 -19.91 -3.88
C THR A 142 5.47 -21.40 -3.64
N ALA A 143 6.55 -22.18 -3.59
CA ALA A 143 6.46 -23.62 -3.30
C ALA A 143 5.74 -23.91 -1.97
N ALA A 144 5.93 -23.05 -0.96
CA ALA A 144 5.26 -23.17 0.34
C ALA A 144 3.76 -22.92 0.29
N THR A 145 3.28 -22.08 -0.64
CA THR A 145 1.86 -21.74 -0.79
C THR A 145 1.14 -22.72 -1.69
N THR A 146 1.81 -23.20 -2.76
CA THR A 146 1.23 -24.11 -3.76
C THR A 146 0.79 -25.41 -3.09
N GLY A 147 -0.47 -25.80 -3.29
CA GLY A 147 -1.05 -27.01 -2.70
C GLY A 147 -1.28 -26.93 -1.19
N SER A 148 -1.10 -25.78 -0.55
CA SER A 148 -1.41 -25.59 0.88
C SER A 148 -2.92 -25.69 1.15
N ALA A 149 -3.30 -26.02 2.39
CA ALA A 149 -4.71 -26.02 2.80
C ALA A 149 -5.36 -24.66 2.58
N TYR A 150 -4.61 -23.59 2.81
CA TYR A 150 -5.06 -22.22 2.57
C TYR A 150 -5.38 -21.98 1.09
N GLN A 151 -4.46 -22.30 0.17
CA GLN A 151 -4.69 -22.11 -1.26
C GLN A 151 -5.88 -22.94 -1.75
N ARG A 152 -5.97 -24.20 -1.32
CA ARG A 152 -7.13 -25.05 -1.63
C ARG A 152 -8.45 -24.47 -1.15
N ALA A 153 -8.49 -23.92 0.07
CA ALA A 153 -9.70 -23.26 0.59
C ALA A 153 -10.12 -22.05 -0.26
N LEU A 154 -9.17 -21.21 -0.68
CA LEU A 154 -9.44 -20.07 -1.56
C LEU A 154 -9.93 -20.51 -2.94
N ILE A 155 -9.34 -21.57 -3.53
CA ILE A 155 -9.79 -22.16 -4.81
C ILE A 155 -11.23 -22.66 -4.68
N ALA A 156 -11.53 -23.42 -3.63
CA ALA A 156 -12.88 -23.94 -3.37
C ALA A 156 -13.90 -22.81 -3.18
N GLN A 157 -13.50 -21.72 -2.51
CA GLN A 157 -14.38 -20.58 -2.24
C GLN A 157 -14.63 -19.70 -3.48
N PHE A 158 -13.62 -19.48 -4.32
CA PHE A 158 -13.66 -18.42 -5.34
C PHE A 158 -13.55 -18.93 -6.78
N ALA A 159 -13.14 -20.19 -7.01
CA ALA A 159 -12.87 -20.74 -8.33
C ALA A 159 -13.42 -22.17 -8.50
N ALA A 160 -14.41 -22.59 -7.69
CA ALA A 160 -14.99 -23.94 -7.75
C ALA A 160 -15.59 -24.30 -9.13
N ALA A 161 -16.01 -23.29 -9.89
CA ALA A 161 -16.65 -23.48 -11.21
C ALA A 161 -15.68 -23.48 -12.40
N VAL A 162 -14.36 -23.26 -12.18
CA VAL A 162 -13.37 -23.21 -13.26
C VAL A 162 -12.21 -24.15 -12.99
N ALA A 163 -11.54 -24.60 -14.07
CA ALA A 163 -10.32 -25.39 -13.95
C ALA A 163 -9.18 -24.50 -13.43
N VAL A 164 -8.54 -24.92 -12.34
CA VAL A 164 -7.42 -24.22 -11.72
C VAL A 164 -6.16 -25.06 -11.82
N THR A 165 -5.10 -24.50 -12.39
CA THR A 165 -3.76 -25.08 -12.38
C THR A 165 -2.89 -24.38 -11.36
N GLU A 166 -2.42 -25.08 -10.34
CA GLU A 166 -1.48 -24.57 -9.36
C GLU A 166 -0.05 -24.72 -9.91
N VAL A 167 0.67 -23.61 -10.05
CA VAL A 167 2.02 -23.55 -10.61
C VAL A 167 3.01 -23.08 -9.53
N PRO A 168 3.84 -23.98 -9.01
CA PRO A 168 4.90 -23.60 -8.08
C PRO A 168 6.02 -22.86 -8.81
N CYS A 169 6.43 -21.72 -8.26
CA CYS A 169 7.47 -20.84 -8.82
C CYS A 169 8.66 -20.74 -7.84
N PRO A 170 9.46 -21.82 -7.66
CA PRO A 170 10.59 -21.79 -6.76
C PRO A 170 11.63 -20.74 -7.21
N GLY A 171 12.19 -20.00 -6.25
CA GLY A 171 13.24 -19.00 -6.50
C GLY A 171 12.74 -17.67 -7.11
N LEU A 172 11.51 -17.60 -7.65
CA LEU A 172 11.04 -16.37 -8.31
C LEU A 172 10.96 -15.18 -7.32
N ALA A 173 10.42 -15.38 -6.13
CA ALA A 173 10.35 -14.31 -5.12
C ALA A 173 11.75 -13.87 -4.67
N ASP A 174 12.68 -14.82 -4.52
CA ASP A 174 14.06 -14.53 -4.10
C ASP A 174 14.82 -13.73 -5.17
N ALA A 175 14.70 -14.13 -6.45
CA ALA A 175 15.27 -13.40 -7.58
C ALA A 175 14.74 -11.97 -7.67
N ILE A 176 13.44 -11.78 -7.47
CA ILE A 176 12.80 -10.45 -7.44
C ILE A 176 13.35 -9.61 -6.28
N ASN A 177 13.44 -10.17 -5.08
CA ASN A 177 13.96 -9.47 -3.91
C ASN A 177 15.44 -9.11 -4.04
N ALA A 178 16.22 -9.93 -4.76
CA ALA A 178 17.62 -9.64 -5.10
C ALA A 178 17.76 -8.58 -6.22
N GLY A 179 16.70 -8.31 -6.98
CA GLY A 179 16.76 -7.47 -8.19
C GLY A 179 17.55 -8.14 -9.32
N ASP A 180 17.60 -9.47 -9.32
CA ASP A 180 18.27 -10.28 -10.33
C ASP A 180 17.34 -10.52 -11.51
N GLU A 181 17.56 -9.78 -12.58
CA GLU A 181 16.72 -9.82 -13.79
C GLU A 181 16.86 -11.15 -14.55
N GLU A 182 18.06 -11.74 -14.59
CA GLU A 182 18.33 -12.98 -15.30
C GLU A 182 17.68 -14.17 -14.56
N ALA A 183 17.89 -14.28 -13.25
CA ALA A 183 17.24 -15.29 -12.42
C ALA A 183 15.71 -15.14 -12.44
N THR A 184 15.20 -13.89 -12.43
CA THR A 184 13.77 -13.63 -12.55
C THR A 184 13.23 -14.10 -13.90
N ALA A 185 13.89 -13.79 -15.00
CA ALA A 185 13.47 -14.23 -16.34
C ALA A 185 13.50 -15.76 -16.45
N THR A 186 14.51 -16.41 -15.92
CA THR A 186 14.63 -17.87 -15.89
C THR A 186 13.47 -18.51 -15.10
N ALA A 187 13.20 -18.03 -13.90
CA ALA A 187 12.11 -18.56 -13.06
C ALA A 187 10.73 -18.32 -13.71
N VAL A 188 10.52 -17.15 -14.36
CA VAL A 188 9.31 -16.86 -15.14
C VAL A 188 9.17 -17.82 -16.32
N ALA A 189 10.23 -18.11 -17.07
CA ALA A 189 10.19 -19.03 -18.19
C ALA A 189 9.81 -20.45 -17.74
N ILE A 190 10.36 -20.92 -16.61
CA ILE A 190 10.03 -22.23 -16.02
C ILE A 190 8.55 -22.28 -15.63
N ALA A 191 8.03 -21.26 -14.97
CA ALA A 191 6.62 -21.18 -14.56
C ALA A 191 5.67 -21.10 -15.79
N ALA A 192 6.06 -20.35 -16.80
CA ALA A 192 5.33 -20.22 -18.05
C ALA A 192 5.22 -21.57 -18.78
N ALA A 193 6.31 -22.34 -18.84
CA ALA A 193 6.33 -23.67 -19.44
C ALA A 193 5.44 -24.69 -18.69
N ARG A 194 5.24 -24.51 -17.38
CA ARG A 194 4.35 -25.34 -16.55
C ARG A 194 2.87 -24.92 -16.62
N THR A 195 2.61 -23.75 -17.18
CA THR A 195 1.24 -23.20 -17.30
C THR A 195 0.59 -23.71 -18.59
N PRO A 196 -0.54 -24.45 -18.53
CA PRO A 196 -1.20 -24.98 -19.70
C PRO A 196 -1.60 -23.90 -20.73
N ALA A 197 -1.57 -24.26 -22.01
CA ALA A 197 -1.82 -23.32 -23.10
C ALA A 197 -3.24 -22.70 -23.07
N GLN A 198 -4.22 -23.46 -22.59
CA GLN A 198 -5.63 -23.04 -22.50
C GLN A 198 -5.95 -22.08 -21.35
N VAL A 199 -4.99 -21.78 -20.48
CA VAL A 199 -5.17 -20.84 -19.38
C VAL A 199 -5.36 -19.43 -19.92
N SER A 200 -6.43 -18.77 -19.53
CA SER A 200 -6.79 -17.40 -19.94
C SER A 200 -6.33 -16.32 -18.94
N ALA A 201 -6.11 -16.72 -17.69
CA ALA A 201 -5.69 -15.80 -16.63
C ALA A 201 -4.66 -16.44 -15.70
N VAL A 202 -3.68 -15.63 -15.25
CA VAL A 202 -2.71 -15.99 -14.23
C VAL A 202 -2.94 -15.12 -12.99
N VAL A 203 -3.19 -15.78 -11.86
CA VAL A 203 -3.22 -15.13 -10.55
C VAL A 203 -1.80 -15.05 -10.01
N LEU A 204 -1.37 -13.86 -9.64
CA LEU A 204 -0.09 -13.59 -9.01
C LEU A 204 -0.23 -13.87 -7.50
N GLY A 205 0.03 -15.11 -7.10
CA GLY A 205 -0.19 -15.63 -5.75
C GLY A 205 0.89 -15.19 -4.73
N CYS A 206 1.90 -14.47 -5.16
CA CYS A 206 2.86 -13.79 -4.31
C CYS A 206 2.91 -12.30 -4.69
N THR A 207 2.99 -11.41 -3.71
CA THR A 207 2.98 -9.97 -3.94
C THR A 207 4.22 -9.49 -4.70
N GLU A 208 5.36 -10.18 -4.56
CA GLU A 208 6.58 -9.95 -5.34
C GLU A 208 6.33 -10.13 -6.84
N TYR A 209 5.49 -11.08 -7.23
CA TYR A 209 5.26 -11.41 -8.66
C TYR A 209 4.61 -10.26 -9.43
N GLU A 210 3.94 -9.33 -8.75
CA GLU A 210 3.42 -8.12 -9.39
C GLU A 210 4.55 -7.24 -9.96
N LEU A 211 5.75 -7.28 -9.37
CA LEU A 211 6.93 -6.57 -9.87
C LEU A 211 7.50 -7.21 -11.15
N ALA A 212 7.31 -8.52 -11.32
CA ALA A 212 7.70 -9.27 -12.51
C ALA A 212 6.59 -9.34 -13.57
N ALA A 213 5.43 -8.68 -13.37
CA ALA A 213 4.31 -8.71 -14.30
C ALA A 213 4.68 -8.41 -15.76
N PRO A 214 5.60 -7.46 -16.09
CA PRO A 214 6.03 -7.24 -17.47
C PRO A 214 6.73 -8.48 -18.08
N ALA A 215 7.61 -9.16 -17.33
CA ALA A 215 8.29 -10.37 -17.79
C ALA A 215 7.31 -11.53 -17.95
N ILE A 216 6.35 -11.67 -17.04
CA ILE A 216 5.28 -12.69 -17.12
C ILE A 216 4.41 -12.45 -18.35
N ALA A 217 4.03 -11.21 -18.64
CA ALA A 217 3.24 -10.86 -19.81
C ALA A 217 3.96 -11.18 -21.13
N VAL A 218 5.28 -11.02 -21.19
CA VAL A 218 6.10 -11.42 -22.33
C VAL A 218 6.16 -12.95 -22.48
N ALA A 219 6.33 -13.68 -21.37
CA ALA A 219 6.40 -15.14 -21.37
C ALA A 219 5.04 -15.82 -21.63
N ARG A 220 3.91 -15.13 -21.38
CA ARG A 220 2.54 -15.62 -21.55
C ARG A 220 1.69 -14.57 -22.29
N PRO A 221 1.93 -14.33 -23.59
CA PRO A 221 1.17 -13.36 -24.36
C PRO A 221 -0.31 -13.75 -24.44
N GLY A 222 -1.20 -12.77 -24.33
CA GLY A 222 -2.65 -12.97 -24.40
C GLY A 222 -3.31 -13.46 -23.11
N VAL A 223 -2.53 -13.76 -22.05
CA VAL A 223 -3.06 -14.16 -20.74
C VAL A 223 -3.24 -12.93 -19.86
N SER A 224 -4.39 -12.80 -19.20
CA SER A 224 -4.61 -11.70 -18.23
C SER A 224 -3.90 -11.98 -16.90
N LEU A 225 -3.25 -10.96 -16.33
CA LEU A 225 -2.57 -11.05 -15.04
C LEU A 225 -3.41 -10.41 -13.94
N HIS A 226 -3.63 -11.14 -12.86
CA HIS A 226 -4.44 -10.71 -11.73
C HIS A 226 -3.60 -10.59 -10.46
N GLY A 227 -3.24 -9.36 -10.11
CA GLY A 227 -2.57 -9.00 -8.85
C GLY A 227 -3.54 -8.44 -7.82
N SER A 228 -3.10 -8.34 -6.59
CA SER A 228 -3.86 -7.88 -5.43
C SER A 228 -3.69 -6.38 -5.14
N ALA A 229 -2.60 -5.77 -5.58
CA ALA A 229 -2.13 -4.45 -5.17
C ALA A 229 -3.21 -3.36 -5.30
N ARG A 230 -3.90 -3.29 -6.45
CA ARG A 230 -4.93 -2.28 -6.69
C ARG A 230 -6.12 -2.41 -5.73
N ALA A 231 -6.58 -3.65 -5.49
CA ALA A 231 -7.71 -3.91 -4.61
C ALA A 231 -7.36 -3.66 -3.14
N VAL A 232 -6.16 -4.04 -2.73
CA VAL A 232 -5.62 -3.80 -1.38
C VAL A 232 -5.48 -2.30 -1.12
N ALA A 233 -4.92 -1.54 -2.06
CA ALA A 233 -4.81 -0.09 -1.95
C ALA A 233 -6.19 0.57 -1.81
N ALA A 234 -7.15 0.22 -2.66
CA ALA A 234 -8.51 0.74 -2.58
C ALA A 234 -9.20 0.38 -1.26
N GLN A 235 -8.97 -0.83 -0.72
CA GLN A 235 -9.50 -1.25 0.57
C GLN A 235 -8.90 -0.44 1.72
N ALA A 236 -7.58 -0.19 1.70
CA ALA A 236 -6.92 0.61 2.72
C ALA A 236 -7.47 2.04 2.76
N LEU A 237 -7.61 2.69 1.59
CA LEU A 237 -8.20 4.02 1.50
C LEU A 237 -9.64 4.05 2.04
N ARG A 238 -10.48 3.04 1.69
CA ARG A 238 -11.85 2.94 2.23
C ARG A 238 -11.87 2.78 3.74
N ARG A 239 -10.98 1.96 4.31
CA ARG A 239 -10.92 1.74 5.77
C ARG A 239 -10.53 3.01 6.53
N VAL A 240 -9.62 3.81 5.99
CA VAL A 240 -9.24 5.10 6.58
C VAL A 240 -10.42 6.08 6.55
N VAL A 241 -11.10 6.22 5.41
CA VAL A 241 -12.24 7.13 5.27
C VAL A 241 -13.41 6.72 6.20
N ASN A 242 -13.74 5.44 6.25
CA ASN A 242 -14.85 4.92 7.07
C ASN A 242 -14.51 4.95 8.57
N GLY A 243 -13.26 4.66 8.96
CA GLY A 243 -12.79 4.75 10.34
C GLY A 243 -12.86 6.17 10.88
N GLY A 244 -12.54 7.18 10.05
CA GLY A 244 -12.70 8.60 10.41
C GLY A 244 -14.16 9.02 10.66
N ALA A 245 -15.13 8.37 10.03
CA ALA A 245 -16.56 8.65 10.23
C ALA A 245 -17.10 8.12 11.58
N ASP A 246 -16.58 7.01 12.08
CA ASP A 246 -16.97 6.43 13.37
C ASP A 246 -16.30 7.15 14.56
N TYR A 247 -15.08 7.65 14.40
CA TYR A 247 -14.39 8.42 15.44
C TYR A 247 -14.92 9.87 15.61
N GLY A 248 -15.60 10.42 14.61
CA GLY A 248 -16.18 11.78 14.69
C GLY A 248 -17.41 11.89 15.60
N LYS A 249 -17.96 10.80 16.11
CA LYS A 249 -19.18 10.78 16.94
C LYS A 249 -18.97 10.57 18.43
N GLY A 250 -17.74 10.40 18.91
CA GLY A 250 -17.48 10.28 20.35
C GLY A 250 -16.00 10.14 20.66
N GLN A 251 -15.52 11.08 21.43
CA GLN A 251 -14.23 11.15 22.11
C GLN A 251 -13.02 11.40 21.17
N GLY A 252 -12.33 12.52 21.44
CA GLY A 252 -11.04 12.84 20.84
C GLY A 252 -10.05 11.67 21.00
N ARG A 253 -9.21 11.47 19.98
CA ARG A 253 -8.10 10.52 19.99
C ARG A 253 -7.40 10.60 21.34
N PRO A 254 -7.28 9.51 22.14
CA PRO A 254 -6.47 9.54 23.33
C PRO A 254 -5.04 9.88 22.91
N GLN A 255 -4.52 10.98 23.36
CA GLN A 255 -3.09 11.28 23.26
C GLN A 255 -2.39 10.21 24.09
N ALA A 256 -1.77 9.23 23.45
CA ALA A 256 -0.93 8.27 24.13
C ALA A 256 0.27 9.03 24.68
N ASP A 257 0.34 9.08 26.02
CA ASP A 257 1.50 9.58 26.76
C ASP A 257 2.63 8.54 26.61
N HIS A 258 3.27 8.54 25.45
CA HIS A 258 4.54 7.85 25.24
C HIS A 258 5.62 8.91 25.48
N GLY A 259 6.39 8.74 26.55
CA GLY A 259 7.58 9.54 26.85
C GLY A 259 8.31 9.84 25.54
N GLN A 260 8.47 11.14 25.26
CA GLN A 260 9.07 11.63 24.03
C GLN A 260 10.42 10.93 23.81
N PRO A 261 10.65 10.28 22.66
CA PRO A 261 12.01 10.04 22.25
C PRO A 261 12.66 11.42 22.06
N GLU A 262 13.81 11.63 22.69
CA GLU A 262 14.55 12.87 22.61
C GLU A 262 14.62 13.35 21.16
N SER A 263 14.14 14.57 20.94
CA SER A 263 14.15 15.22 19.63
C SER A 263 15.60 15.44 19.21
N GLY A 264 16.10 14.56 18.36
CA GLY A 264 17.29 14.84 17.57
C GLY A 264 17.05 16.10 16.73
N PRO A 265 18.09 16.88 16.39
CA PRO A 265 17.95 18.18 15.74
C PRO A 265 17.13 18.05 14.47
N ALA A 266 16.04 18.83 14.38
CA ALA A 266 15.23 18.95 13.18
C ALA A 266 16.12 19.46 12.04
N GLY A 267 16.42 18.58 11.10
CA GLY A 267 17.07 18.99 9.85
C GLY A 267 16.17 20.00 9.10
N PRO A 268 16.73 20.87 8.25
CA PRO A 268 15.99 21.92 7.58
C PRO A 268 14.78 21.35 6.84
N ALA A 269 13.61 21.95 7.09
CA ALA A 269 12.36 21.58 6.41
C ALA A 269 12.50 21.81 4.91
N GLY A 270 12.80 20.75 4.16
CA GLY A 270 12.76 20.77 2.70
C GLY A 270 11.34 20.84 2.18
N PRO A 271 11.10 21.31 0.95
CA PRO A 271 9.78 21.51 0.37
C PRO A 271 9.00 20.19 0.33
N ALA A 272 7.80 20.21 0.90
CA ALA A 272 7.00 19.06 1.26
C ALA A 272 6.28 18.41 0.06
N GLY A 273 6.90 17.42 -0.53
CA GLY A 273 6.19 16.36 -1.24
C GLY A 273 5.63 15.31 -0.26
N PRO A 274 4.72 14.42 -0.69
CA PRO A 274 4.22 13.36 0.19
C PRO A 274 5.37 12.47 0.65
N ALA A 275 5.54 12.33 1.97
CA ALA A 275 6.68 11.65 2.56
C ALA A 275 6.68 10.16 2.23
N LEU A 276 7.87 9.61 1.95
CA LEU A 276 8.15 8.19 1.92
C LEU A 276 9.13 7.89 3.04
N ARG A 277 8.73 6.99 3.94
CA ARG A 277 9.58 6.50 5.02
C ARG A 277 9.81 5.01 4.82
N VAL A 278 11.03 4.56 5.03
CA VAL A 278 11.42 3.16 4.88
C VAL A 278 11.95 2.65 6.20
N LEU A 279 11.49 1.47 6.60
CA LEU A 279 11.95 0.74 7.78
C LEU A 279 12.45 -0.63 7.32
N LEU A 280 13.64 -1.01 7.76
CA LEU A 280 14.29 -2.28 7.47
C LEU A 280 14.50 -3.03 8.79
N SER A 281 13.78 -4.13 8.99
CA SER A 281 13.73 -4.88 10.25
C SER A 281 13.55 -3.95 11.47
N GLY A 282 12.57 -3.03 11.36
CA GLY A 282 12.23 -2.06 12.41
C GLY A 282 13.13 -0.82 12.49
N ARG A 283 14.22 -0.74 11.74
CA ARG A 283 15.17 0.39 11.76
C ARG A 283 14.93 1.33 10.57
N PRO A 284 15.00 2.67 10.75
CA PRO A 284 14.98 3.61 9.62
C PRO A 284 16.07 3.29 8.60
N GLY A 285 15.73 3.38 7.31
CA GLY A 285 16.63 3.12 6.20
C GLY A 285 16.13 3.73 4.89
N ASP A 286 16.81 3.38 3.81
CA ASP A 286 16.46 3.79 2.46
C ASP A 286 15.83 2.63 1.68
N LEU A 287 15.19 2.93 0.54
CA LEU A 287 14.74 1.89 -0.39
C LEU A 287 15.93 1.03 -0.81
N PRO A 288 15.82 -0.31 -0.68
CA PRO A 288 16.87 -1.20 -1.13
C PRO A 288 17.23 -0.95 -2.60
N PRO A 289 18.51 -1.04 -3.02
CA PRO A 289 18.90 -0.87 -4.41
C PRO A 289 18.11 -1.75 -5.40
N ALA A 290 17.78 -2.97 -5.00
CA ALA A 290 16.93 -3.89 -5.77
C ALA A 290 15.54 -3.30 -6.07
N ALA A 291 14.96 -2.50 -5.18
CA ALA A 291 13.66 -1.84 -5.40
C ALA A 291 13.71 -0.93 -6.63
N LEU A 292 14.84 -0.28 -6.91
CA LEU A 292 15.00 0.64 -8.03
C LEU A 292 15.13 -0.08 -9.39
N ARG A 293 15.26 -1.40 -9.43
CA ARG A 293 15.14 -2.20 -10.65
C ARG A 293 13.70 -2.20 -11.18
N TYR A 294 12.71 -2.05 -10.30
CA TYR A 294 11.30 -2.10 -10.64
C TYR A 294 10.72 -0.69 -10.84
N ARG A 295 9.72 -0.58 -11.73
CA ARG A 295 9.04 0.70 -12.03
C ARG A 295 8.35 1.29 -10.80
N GLU A 296 7.82 0.43 -9.92
CA GLU A 296 7.14 0.81 -8.68
C GLU A 296 8.11 1.48 -7.71
N GLY A 297 9.28 0.89 -7.50
CA GLY A 297 10.34 1.47 -6.65
C GLY A 297 10.86 2.80 -7.21
N ARG A 298 11.13 2.87 -8.52
CA ARG A 298 11.51 4.13 -9.16
C ARG A 298 10.42 5.20 -9.07
N PHE A 299 9.14 4.81 -9.19
CA PHE A 299 8.02 5.74 -9.03
C PHE A 299 7.94 6.29 -7.61
N LEU A 300 8.10 5.44 -6.60
CA LEU A 300 8.06 5.82 -5.18
C LEU A 300 9.28 6.67 -4.76
N ALA A 301 10.45 6.41 -5.34
CA ALA A 301 11.68 7.16 -5.08
C ALA A 301 11.68 8.57 -5.67
N ARG A 302 10.83 8.86 -6.66
CA ARG A 302 10.72 10.20 -7.24
C ARG A 302 10.14 11.16 -6.22
N ARG A 303 10.87 12.23 -5.92
CA ARG A 303 10.27 13.39 -5.26
C ARG A 303 9.27 14.01 -6.24
N PRO A 304 8.06 14.40 -5.82
CA PRO A 304 7.18 15.15 -6.71
C PRO A 304 7.88 16.43 -7.12
N ASP A 305 8.06 16.61 -8.43
CA ASP A 305 8.64 17.80 -8.99
C ASP A 305 7.87 19.03 -8.52
N ARG A 306 8.59 20.04 -8.09
CA ARG A 306 8.05 21.37 -7.82
C ARG A 306 7.35 21.82 -9.11
N ALA A 307 6.04 22.10 -9.07
CA ALA A 307 5.39 22.76 -10.19
C ALA A 307 6.25 23.96 -10.61
N PRO A 308 6.52 24.15 -11.90
CA PRO A 308 7.29 25.30 -12.34
C PRO A 308 6.64 26.54 -11.76
N ALA A 309 7.42 27.38 -11.06
CA ALA A 309 6.99 28.63 -10.53
C ALA A 309 6.34 29.41 -11.69
N GLY A 310 5.04 29.69 -11.58
CA GLY A 310 4.32 30.40 -12.61
C GLY A 310 5.08 31.69 -12.94
N THR A 311 5.46 31.83 -14.18
CA THR A 311 5.95 33.09 -14.74
C THR A 311 4.82 34.10 -14.55
N GLY A 312 4.99 34.97 -13.54
CA GLY A 312 4.09 36.09 -13.33
C GLY A 312 3.95 36.90 -14.62
N PRO A 313 2.79 37.52 -14.87
CA PRO A 313 2.60 38.33 -16.06
C PRO A 313 3.61 39.46 -16.05
N GLY A 314 4.45 39.51 -17.07
CA GLY A 314 5.40 40.58 -17.29
C GLY A 314 4.69 41.92 -17.35
N ALA A 315 5.11 42.86 -16.50
CA ALA A 315 4.69 44.25 -16.56
C ALA A 315 5.09 44.83 -17.93
N GLY A 316 4.12 44.91 -18.81
CA GLY A 316 4.27 45.64 -20.08
C GLY A 316 4.44 47.13 -19.80
N SER A 317 5.66 47.64 -19.99
CA SER A 317 5.88 49.10 -20.06
C SER A 317 5.36 49.61 -21.39
N SER A 318 4.22 50.33 -21.34
CA SER A 318 3.76 51.15 -22.47
C SER A 318 4.59 52.45 -22.53
N SER A 319 5.52 52.53 -23.48
CA SER A 319 6.08 53.81 -23.93
C SER A 319 5.26 54.35 -25.08
N ILE A 320 4.64 55.52 -24.89
CA ILE A 320 3.98 56.29 -25.91
C ILE A 320 5.03 57.20 -26.52
N PRO A 321 5.22 57.26 -27.86
CA PRO A 321 6.05 58.27 -28.50
C PRO A 321 5.25 59.57 -28.73
N ALA A 322 5.94 60.71 -28.59
CA ALA A 322 5.46 62.07 -28.89
C ALA A 322 5.30 62.32 -30.38
#